data_56d5b407fa614ef5f5190a6f74dc5b8a
#
_entry.id   56d5b407fa614ef5f5190a6f74dc5b8a
#
_cell.length_a   1.000
_cell.length_b   1.000
_cell.length_c   1.000
_cell.angle_alpha   90.00
_cell.angle_beta   90.00
_cell.angle_gamma   90.00
#
_symmetry.space_group_name_H-M   'P 1'
#
loop_
_entity.id
_entity.type
_entity.pdbx_description
1 polymer ?
#
loop_
_entity_poly.entity_id
_entity_poly.type
_entity_poly.pdbx_seq_one_letter_code
_entity_poly.pdbx_strand_id
1 'polypeptide(L)'
;MNNTTLDKLQLNDLKELVKIYCVSSLGKELIDNIKPKTTIYSVDTMLKENKEARNILENSNHIPLEGVFNLNSLIDKVEKGIILNPEELMKTEAFLRGCKKIKNFMENMRFYGKTLSSYSLNITDLTSIEEEINFCIKANKIDTNASSELKKIRRKIENCESKIKDRLNKFLTSSSNKKYIQEFLISKRDDRYVIPIKASYKHEVNGVVLDTSSKGNTVFIEPD
;
A
#
# COMPACT_ATOMS: atom_id res chain seq x y z
N MET A 1 7.60 36.88 -20.21
CA MET A 1 7.41 36.26 -21.53
C MET A 1 5.95 35.85 -21.67
N ASN A 2 5.31 36.09 -22.81
CA ASN A 2 3.94 35.65 -23.03
C ASN A 2 3.92 34.19 -23.57
N ASN A 3 2.78 33.56 -23.48
CA ASN A 3 2.63 32.12 -23.90
C ASN A 3 2.98 31.92 -25.37
N THR A 4 2.59 32.87 -26.26
CA THR A 4 2.88 32.77 -27.70
C THR A 4 4.39 32.76 -27.98
N THR A 5 5.21 33.45 -27.18
CA THR A 5 6.67 33.42 -27.33
C THR A 5 7.24 32.07 -26.86
N LEU A 6 6.71 31.51 -25.74
CA LEU A 6 7.12 30.21 -25.24
C LEU A 6 6.79 29.07 -26.22
N ASP A 7 5.62 29.15 -26.87
CA ASP A 7 5.20 28.18 -27.89
C ASP A 7 6.08 28.26 -29.15
N LYS A 8 6.40 29.48 -29.61
CA LYS A 8 7.35 29.65 -30.74
C LYS A 8 8.75 29.13 -30.44
N LEU A 9 9.17 29.19 -29.17
CA LEU A 9 10.46 28.67 -28.70
C LEU A 9 10.40 27.15 -28.39
N GLN A 10 9.25 26.51 -28.60
CA GLN A 10 9.03 25.07 -28.33
C GLN A 10 9.41 24.68 -26.90
N LEU A 11 9.18 25.57 -25.92
CA LEU A 11 9.56 25.30 -24.53
C LEU A 11 8.81 24.09 -23.96
N ASN A 12 7.56 23.89 -24.34
CA ASN A 12 6.76 22.77 -23.88
C ASN A 12 7.29 21.45 -24.44
N ASP A 13 7.70 21.42 -25.72
CA ASP A 13 8.29 20.23 -26.36
C ASP A 13 9.61 19.87 -25.66
N LEU A 14 10.43 20.87 -25.36
CA LEU A 14 11.66 20.68 -24.60
C LEU A 14 11.41 20.12 -23.19
N LYS A 15 10.39 20.62 -22.49
CA LYS A 15 9.98 20.06 -21.18
C LYS A 15 9.61 18.59 -21.28
N GLU A 16 8.83 18.19 -22.29
CA GLU A 16 8.46 16.79 -22.48
C GLU A 16 9.69 15.89 -22.73
N LEU A 17 10.65 16.36 -23.51
CA LEU A 17 11.92 15.65 -23.71
C LEU A 17 12.71 15.48 -22.40
N VAL A 18 12.76 16.51 -21.56
CA VAL A 18 13.47 16.44 -20.27
C VAL A 18 12.75 15.53 -19.28
N LYS A 19 11.42 15.51 -19.28
CA LYS A 19 10.62 14.62 -18.40
C LYS A 19 10.91 13.14 -18.58
N ILE A 20 11.35 12.72 -19.77
CA ILE A 20 11.71 11.31 -20.03
C ILE A 20 12.84 10.85 -19.08
N TYR A 21 13.71 11.77 -18.69
CA TYR A 21 14.83 11.48 -17.78
C TYR A 21 14.47 11.62 -16.29
N CYS A 22 13.24 12.08 -15.97
CA CYS A 22 12.79 12.22 -14.58
C CYS A 22 12.35 10.87 -14.01
N VAL A 23 12.99 10.43 -12.95
CA VAL A 23 12.68 9.17 -12.25
C VAL A 23 11.45 9.33 -11.33
N SER A 24 11.26 10.50 -10.72
CA SER A 24 10.17 10.75 -9.76
C SER A 24 9.04 11.59 -10.35
N SER A 25 7.81 11.40 -9.84
CA SER A 25 6.67 12.25 -10.20
C SER A 25 6.86 13.71 -9.79
N LEU A 26 7.49 13.95 -8.64
CA LEU A 26 7.83 15.30 -8.18
C LEU A 26 8.79 15.99 -9.14
N GLY A 27 9.78 15.28 -9.68
CA GLY A 27 10.68 15.82 -10.70
C GLY A 27 9.92 16.24 -11.96
N LYS A 28 8.97 15.43 -12.42
CA LYS A 28 8.13 15.76 -13.57
C LYS A 28 7.28 17.02 -13.32
N GLU A 29 6.65 17.12 -12.14
CA GLU A 29 5.87 18.30 -11.73
C GLU A 29 6.74 19.57 -11.68
N LEU A 30 7.99 19.45 -11.20
CA LEU A 30 8.92 20.56 -11.21
C LEU A 30 9.26 21.04 -12.63
N ILE A 31 9.49 20.11 -13.58
CA ILE A 31 9.73 20.44 -14.98
C ILE A 31 8.52 21.16 -15.59
N ASP A 32 7.29 20.70 -15.34
CA ASP A 32 6.07 21.37 -15.80
C ASP A 32 5.99 22.82 -15.36
N ASN A 33 6.41 23.08 -14.14
CA ASN A 33 6.36 24.39 -13.51
C ASN A 33 7.55 25.30 -13.82
N ILE A 34 8.59 24.83 -14.54
CA ILE A 34 9.72 25.64 -14.94
C ILE A 34 9.27 26.82 -15.81
N LYS A 35 9.72 28.02 -15.40
CA LYS A 35 9.52 29.27 -16.15
C LYS A 35 10.85 29.98 -16.31
N PRO A 36 11.07 30.69 -17.45
CA PRO A 36 12.26 31.50 -17.64
C PRO A 36 12.42 32.51 -16.52
N LYS A 37 13.63 32.61 -16.00
CA LYS A 37 14.00 33.64 -14.99
C LYS A 37 14.53 34.87 -15.67
N THR A 38 14.28 36.04 -15.05
CA THR A 38 14.63 37.37 -15.61
C THR A 38 15.71 38.08 -14.82
N THR A 39 16.06 37.58 -13.63
CA THR A 39 17.12 38.20 -12.82
C THR A 39 18.41 37.38 -12.92
N ILE A 40 19.55 38.08 -13.02
CA ILE A 40 20.88 37.45 -13.09
C ILE A 40 21.08 36.52 -11.90
N TYR A 41 20.74 36.95 -10.69
CA TYR A 41 20.88 36.14 -9.48
C TYR A 41 20.13 34.79 -9.56
N SER A 42 18.89 34.84 -10.03
CA SER A 42 18.10 33.58 -10.16
C SER A 42 18.68 32.64 -11.21
N VAL A 43 19.19 33.21 -12.32
CA VAL A 43 19.82 32.42 -13.39
C VAL A 43 21.11 31.78 -12.88
N ASP A 44 21.98 32.54 -12.25
CA ASP A 44 23.26 32.06 -11.71
C ASP A 44 23.04 30.97 -10.65
N THR A 45 22.05 31.14 -9.78
CA THR A 45 21.68 30.09 -8.78
C THR A 45 21.29 28.77 -9.47
N MET A 46 20.38 28.84 -10.45
CA MET A 46 19.93 27.64 -11.17
C MET A 46 21.06 26.98 -11.97
N LEU A 47 21.95 27.76 -12.59
CA LEU A 47 23.11 27.23 -13.30
C LEU A 47 24.10 26.56 -12.35
N LYS A 48 24.31 27.14 -11.16
CA LYS A 48 25.15 26.57 -10.12
C LYS A 48 24.57 25.25 -9.61
N GLU A 49 23.28 25.21 -9.30
CA GLU A 49 22.56 23.99 -8.89
C GLU A 49 22.65 22.90 -9.95
N ASN A 50 22.48 23.25 -11.23
CA ASN A 50 22.61 22.32 -12.35
C ASN A 50 24.03 21.75 -12.45
N LYS A 51 25.06 22.61 -12.30
CA LYS A 51 26.45 22.16 -12.29
C LYS A 51 26.75 21.22 -11.13
N GLU A 52 26.26 21.53 -9.93
CA GLU A 52 26.39 20.66 -8.76
C GLU A 52 25.68 19.32 -8.99
N ALA A 53 24.45 19.32 -9.56
CA ALA A 53 23.72 18.11 -9.89
C ALA A 53 24.48 17.20 -10.86
N ARG A 54 25.09 17.78 -11.89
CA ARG A 54 25.97 17.04 -12.84
C ARG A 54 27.17 16.44 -12.13
N ASN A 55 27.84 17.21 -11.28
CA ASN A 55 28.99 16.70 -10.52
C ASN A 55 28.60 15.52 -9.62
N ILE A 56 27.43 15.58 -8.98
CA ILE A 56 26.89 14.46 -8.16
C ILE A 56 26.63 13.25 -9.04
N LEU A 57 25.99 13.42 -10.20
CA LEU A 57 25.70 12.33 -11.14
C LEU A 57 26.98 11.67 -11.66
N GLU A 58 28.01 12.45 -11.99
CA GLU A 58 29.29 11.93 -12.50
C GLU A 58 30.09 11.17 -11.43
N ASN A 59 29.87 11.48 -10.15
CA ASN A 59 30.59 10.88 -9.02
C ASN A 59 29.73 9.89 -8.20
N SER A 60 28.56 9.55 -8.68
CA SER A 60 27.68 8.56 -8.06
C SER A 60 27.21 7.51 -9.04
N ASN A 61 27.09 6.27 -8.58
CA ASN A 61 26.57 5.18 -9.42
C ASN A 61 25.06 5.24 -9.57
N HIS A 62 24.35 5.73 -8.54
CA HIS A 62 22.89 5.75 -8.49
C HIS A 62 22.41 6.79 -7.46
N ILE A 63 21.43 7.60 -7.84
CA ILE A 63 20.76 8.52 -6.91
C ILE A 63 19.50 7.83 -6.40
N PRO A 64 19.31 7.69 -5.06
CA PRO A 64 18.19 6.94 -4.48
C PRO A 64 16.89 7.76 -4.48
N LEU A 65 16.33 8.02 -5.67
CA LEU A 65 15.06 8.75 -5.82
C LEU A 65 13.82 7.83 -5.77
N GLU A 66 14.03 6.52 -5.60
CA GLU A 66 12.94 5.56 -5.49
C GLU A 66 12.11 5.76 -4.22
N GLY A 67 10.80 5.65 -4.35
CA GLY A 67 9.87 5.84 -3.23
C GLY A 67 9.53 7.31 -2.95
N VAL A 68 10.13 8.28 -3.67
CA VAL A 68 9.81 9.70 -3.51
C VAL A 68 8.74 10.10 -4.51
N PHE A 69 7.56 10.40 -4.01
CA PHE A 69 6.40 10.80 -4.78
C PHE A 69 5.55 11.84 -4.02
N ASN A 70 4.54 12.39 -4.67
CA ASN A 70 3.69 13.41 -4.08
C ASN A 70 2.72 12.79 -3.05
N LEU A 71 2.83 13.18 -1.77
CA LEU A 71 1.96 12.75 -0.67
C LEU A 71 0.80 13.70 -0.39
N ASN A 72 0.66 14.82 -1.11
CA ASN A 72 -0.34 15.84 -0.79
C ASN A 72 -1.75 15.27 -0.64
N SER A 73 -2.14 14.36 -1.52
CA SER A 73 -3.47 13.72 -1.46
C SER A 73 -3.70 12.90 -0.18
N LEU A 74 -2.64 12.30 0.39
CA LEU A 74 -2.72 11.57 1.65
C LEU A 74 -2.73 12.52 2.84
N ILE A 75 -1.94 13.60 2.77
CA ILE A 75 -1.93 14.66 3.77
C ILE A 75 -3.31 15.31 3.85
N ASP A 76 -3.91 15.69 2.72
CA ASP A 76 -5.26 16.26 2.65
C ASP A 76 -6.34 15.35 3.28
N LYS A 77 -6.19 14.02 3.13
CA LYS A 77 -7.08 13.04 3.78
C LYS A 77 -6.95 13.10 5.30
N VAL A 78 -5.71 13.07 5.80
CA VAL A 78 -5.42 13.10 7.25
C VAL A 78 -5.90 14.41 7.87
N GLU A 79 -5.68 15.54 7.21
CA GLU A 79 -6.15 16.86 7.66
C GLU A 79 -7.69 16.93 7.77
N LYS A 80 -8.39 16.20 6.90
CA LYS A 80 -9.85 16.03 6.96
C LYS A 80 -10.32 14.98 7.99
N GLY A 81 -9.40 14.40 8.75
CA GLY A 81 -9.72 13.34 9.73
C GLY A 81 -10.03 11.98 9.13
N ILE A 82 -9.69 11.75 7.85
CA ILE A 82 -9.90 10.46 7.18
C ILE A 82 -8.76 9.52 7.56
N ILE A 83 -9.12 8.32 8.00
CA ILE A 83 -8.15 7.26 8.35
C ILE A 83 -7.56 6.67 7.08
N LEU A 84 -6.23 6.62 7.00
CA LEU A 84 -5.52 5.96 5.90
C LEU A 84 -5.67 4.43 5.99
N ASN A 85 -5.86 3.81 4.85
CA ASN A 85 -5.86 2.35 4.76
C ASN A 85 -4.42 1.77 4.78
N PRO A 86 -4.24 0.44 4.96
CA PRO A 86 -2.92 -0.17 5.04
C PRO A 86 -2.02 0.09 3.83
N GLU A 87 -2.57 0.15 2.63
CA GLU A 87 -1.82 0.44 1.41
C GLU A 87 -1.31 1.88 1.38
N GLU A 88 -2.13 2.84 1.80
CA GLU A 88 -1.77 4.25 1.92
C GLU A 88 -0.70 4.47 2.99
N LEU A 89 -0.77 3.75 4.11
CA LEU A 89 0.26 3.77 5.15
C LEU A 89 1.58 3.19 4.63
N MET A 90 1.56 2.10 3.88
CA MET A 90 2.77 1.54 3.26
C MET A 90 3.37 2.48 2.21
N LYS A 91 2.55 3.24 1.46
CA LYS A 91 3.05 4.31 0.58
C LYS A 91 3.73 5.40 1.38
N THR A 92 3.13 5.81 2.50
CA THR A 92 3.74 6.80 3.41
C THR A 92 5.09 6.31 3.94
N GLU A 93 5.17 5.06 4.39
CA GLU A 93 6.42 4.43 4.86
C GLU A 93 7.50 4.44 3.77
N ALA A 94 7.15 4.03 2.55
CA ALA A 94 8.08 4.02 1.42
C ALA A 94 8.65 5.43 1.12
N PHE A 95 7.80 6.46 1.22
CA PHE A 95 8.22 7.85 1.07
C PHE A 95 9.19 8.29 2.19
N LEU A 96 8.87 8.00 3.45
CA LEU A 96 9.74 8.35 4.59
C LEU A 96 11.11 7.68 4.45
N ARG A 97 11.14 6.41 4.08
CA ARG A 97 12.38 5.65 3.82
C ARG A 97 13.14 6.23 2.62
N GLY A 98 12.45 6.64 1.56
CA GLY A 98 13.05 7.33 0.42
C GLY A 98 13.71 8.65 0.82
N CYS A 99 13.03 9.48 1.60
CA CYS A 99 13.56 10.74 2.13
C CYS A 99 14.83 10.53 2.98
N LYS A 100 14.82 9.52 3.85
CA LYS A 100 15.99 9.16 4.67
C LYS A 100 17.19 8.72 3.80
N LYS A 101 16.94 7.91 2.76
CA LYS A 101 18.00 7.51 1.82
C LYS A 101 18.59 8.71 1.07
N ILE A 102 17.74 9.63 0.60
CA ILE A 102 18.20 10.85 -0.07
C ILE A 102 19.02 11.72 0.88
N LYS A 103 18.56 11.92 2.12
CA LYS A 103 19.30 12.70 3.11
C LYS A 103 20.72 12.15 3.31
N ASN A 104 20.85 10.86 3.58
CA ASN A 104 22.14 10.21 3.78
C ASN A 104 23.01 10.26 2.52
N PHE A 105 22.41 10.04 1.34
CA PHE A 105 23.12 10.14 0.07
C PHE A 105 23.67 11.56 -0.15
N MET A 106 22.87 12.59 0.04
CA MET A 106 23.27 13.99 -0.18
C MET A 106 24.35 14.43 0.83
N GLU A 107 24.33 13.91 2.04
CA GLU A 107 25.38 14.15 3.03
C GLU A 107 26.73 13.61 2.54
N ASN A 108 26.75 12.39 2.00
CA ASN A 108 27.94 11.79 1.41
C ASN A 108 28.42 12.53 0.13
N MET A 109 27.50 13.14 -0.61
CA MET A 109 27.81 13.90 -1.84
C MET A 109 28.12 15.38 -1.60
N ARG A 110 28.20 15.83 -0.35
CA ARG A 110 28.41 17.24 0.02
C ARG A 110 29.63 17.90 -0.63
N PHE A 111 30.67 17.12 -0.88
CA PHE A 111 31.89 17.61 -1.56
C PHE A 111 31.61 18.01 -3.02
N TYR A 112 30.75 17.28 -3.70
CA TYR A 112 30.43 17.45 -5.12
C TYR A 112 29.30 18.47 -5.37
N GLY A 113 28.43 18.70 -4.38
CA GLY A 113 27.30 19.62 -4.51
C GLY A 113 26.87 20.21 -3.16
N LYS A 114 27.59 21.23 -2.71
CA LYS A 114 27.37 21.87 -1.39
C LYS A 114 25.99 22.50 -1.26
N THR A 115 25.51 23.20 -2.29
CA THR A 115 24.21 23.86 -2.27
C THR A 115 23.08 22.84 -2.24
N LEU A 116 23.12 21.85 -3.13
CA LEU A 116 22.10 20.80 -3.19
C LEU A 116 22.08 19.95 -1.92
N SER A 117 23.24 19.61 -1.35
CA SER A 117 23.32 18.90 -0.07
C SER A 117 22.75 19.71 1.08
N SER A 118 22.83 21.04 1.05
CA SER A 118 22.23 21.87 2.10
C SER A 118 20.70 21.78 2.12
N TYR A 119 20.03 21.51 0.99
CA TYR A 119 18.59 21.32 0.93
C TYR A 119 18.14 20.05 1.68
N SER A 120 18.95 19.01 1.68
CA SER A 120 18.65 17.76 2.39
C SER A 120 18.65 17.93 3.92
N LEU A 121 19.26 18.96 4.46
CA LEU A 121 19.24 19.27 5.90
C LEU A 121 17.84 19.59 6.41
N ASN A 122 16.95 20.07 5.53
CA ASN A 122 15.55 20.34 5.86
C ASN A 122 14.69 19.07 5.95
N ILE A 123 15.22 17.91 5.57
CA ILE A 123 14.49 16.63 5.70
C ILE A 123 14.53 16.20 7.18
N THR A 124 13.36 16.24 7.81
CA THR A 124 13.20 15.78 9.19
C THR A 124 13.31 14.25 9.26
N ASP A 125 13.96 13.74 10.31
CA ASP A 125 13.99 12.30 10.57
C ASP A 125 12.67 11.87 11.22
N LEU A 126 11.93 11.00 10.53
CA LEU A 126 10.66 10.43 10.97
C LEU A 126 10.76 8.90 11.06
N THR A 127 11.94 8.38 11.41
CA THR A 127 12.20 6.93 11.54
C THR A 127 11.22 6.26 12.51
N SER A 128 10.82 6.92 13.60
CA SER A 128 9.85 6.36 14.55
C SER A 128 8.49 6.07 13.90
N ILE A 129 8.03 6.94 13.00
CA ILE A 129 6.77 6.74 12.26
C ILE A 129 6.92 5.61 11.24
N GLU A 130 8.05 5.56 10.52
CA GLU A 130 8.40 4.48 9.60
C GLU A 130 8.36 3.12 10.31
N GLU A 131 9.02 3.01 11.45
CA GLU A 131 9.08 1.78 12.26
C GLU A 131 7.71 1.36 12.79
N GLU A 132 6.88 2.31 13.23
CA GLU A 132 5.54 2.00 13.73
C GLU A 132 4.61 1.52 12.61
N ILE A 133 4.66 2.14 11.43
CA ILE A 133 3.92 1.65 10.27
C ILE A 133 4.37 0.24 9.92
N ASN A 134 5.67 -0.02 9.86
CA ASN A 134 6.24 -1.33 9.56
C ASN A 134 5.92 -2.38 10.63
N PHE A 135 5.75 -1.99 11.88
CA PHE A 135 5.32 -2.88 12.95
C PHE A 135 3.84 -3.26 12.79
N CYS A 136 2.99 -2.28 12.48
CA CYS A 136 1.54 -2.45 12.41
C CYS A 136 1.05 -3.09 11.11
N ILE A 137 1.77 -2.87 9.99
CA ILE A 137 1.33 -3.30 8.66
C ILE A 137 2.31 -4.34 8.09
N LYS A 138 1.78 -5.48 7.66
CA LYS A 138 2.53 -6.55 7.00
C LYS A 138 1.77 -6.99 5.76
N ALA A 139 2.45 -7.05 4.60
CA ALA A 139 1.85 -7.46 3.32
C ALA A 139 0.50 -6.75 3.03
N ASN A 140 0.46 -5.43 3.19
CA ASN A 140 -0.72 -4.57 3.01
C ASN A 140 -1.93 -4.94 3.89
N LYS A 141 -1.68 -5.61 5.04
CA LYS A 141 -2.72 -5.95 6.03
C LYS A 141 -2.26 -5.55 7.42
N ILE A 142 -3.22 -5.24 8.28
CA ILE A 142 -2.92 -4.97 9.69
C ILE A 142 -2.43 -6.25 10.36
N ASP A 143 -1.21 -6.21 10.91
CA ASP A 143 -0.63 -7.35 11.64
C ASP A 143 -1.41 -7.64 12.93
N THR A 144 -1.47 -8.90 13.30
CA THR A 144 -2.15 -9.34 14.53
C THR A 144 -1.52 -8.74 15.80
N ASN A 145 -0.23 -8.42 15.74
CA ASN A 145 0.49 -7.84 16.86
C ASN A 145 0.44 -6.30 16.88
N ALA A 146 -0.24 -5.64 15.91
CA ALA A 146 -0.37 -4.19 15.87
C ALA A 146 -0.99 -3.62 17.16
N SER A 147 -1.89 -4.38 17.84
CA SER A 147 -2.32 -4.07 19.20
C SER A 147 -2.62 -5.33 19.98
N SER A 148 -2.46 -5.25 21.31
CA SER A 148 -2.78 -6.35 22.23
C SER A 148 -4.29 -6.70 22.18
N GLU A 149 -5.13 -5.72 21.92
CA GLU A 149 -6.58 -5.87 21.82
C GLU A 149 -6.98 -6.60 20.54
N LEU A 150 -6.42 -6.19 19.39
CA LEU A 150 -6.62 -6.88 18.11
C LEU A 150 -6.18 -8.35 18.19
N LYS A 151 -5.03 -8.62 18.83
CA LYS A 151 -4.53 -9.97 19.05
C LYS A 151 -5.51 -10.82 19.87
N LYS A 152 -6.08 -10.26 20.94
CA LYS A 152 -7.08 -10.96 21.77
C LYS A 152 -8.35 -11.26 20.98
N ILE A 153 -8.83 -10.29 20.18
CA ILE A 153 -10.04 -10.45 19.37
C ILE A 153 -9.83 -11.53 18.30
N ARG A 154 -8.75 -11.47 17.54
CA ARG A 154 -8.44 -12.47 16.51
C ARG A 154 -8.31 -13.88 17.11
N ARG A 155 -7.64 -14.02 18.25
CA ARG A 155 -7.56 -15.30 18.96
C ARG A 155 -8.93 -15.83 19.41
N LYS A 156 -9.84 -14.94 19.84
CA LYS A 156 -11.23 -15.34 20.17
C LYS A 156 -11.96 -15.83 18.92
N ILE A 157 -11.81 -15.15 17.77
CA ILE A 157 -12.40 -15.56 16.49
C ILE A 157 -11.89 -16.95 16.10
N GLU A 158 -10.58 -17.16 16.08
CA GLU A 158 -9.95 -18.44 15.76
C GLU A 158 -10.46 -19.58 16.68
N ASN A 159 -10.58 -19.32 17.99
CA ASN A 159 -11.10 -20.29 18.93
C ASN A 159 -12.58 -20.62 18.66
N CYS A 160 -13.39 -19.63 18.28
CA CYS A 160 -14.80 -19.86 17.93
C CYS A 160 -14.91 -20.68 16.63
N GLU A 161 -14.11 -20.33 15.60
CA GLU A 161 -14.08 -21.08 14.35
C GLU A 161 -13.63 -22.54 14.55
N SER A 162 -12.61 -22.76 15.40
CA SER A 162 -12.17 -24.11 15.76
C SER A 162 -13.30 -24.90 16.40
N LYS A 163 -14.01 -24.31 17.40
CA LYS A 163 -15.15 -24.98 18.04
C LYS A 163 -16.27 -25.31 17.07
N ILE A 164 -16.56 -24.43 16.12
CA ILE A 164 -17.57 -24.71 15.07
C ILE A 164 -17.12 -25.90 14.23
N LYS A 165 -15.88 -25.88 13.74
CA LYS A 165 -15.32 -26.99 12.95
C LYS A 165 -15.33 -28.31 13.71
N ASP A 166 -14.99 -28.30 14.99
CA ASP A 166 -15.02 -29.50 15.84
C ASP A 166 -16.44 -30.05 16.00
N ARG A 167 -17.46 -29.21 16.17
CA ARG A 167 -18.87 -29.64 16.21
C ARG A 167 -19.31 -30.25 14.88
N LEU A 168 -18.98 -29.59 13.77
CA LEU A 168 -19.32 -30.08 12.44
C LEU A 168 -18.60 -31.40 12.11
N ASN A 169 -17.33 -31.58 12.51
CA ASN A 169 -16.61 -32.81 12.39
C ASN A 169 -17.26 -33.94 13.21
N LYS A 170 -17.71 -33.68 14.44
CA LYS A 170 -18.48 -34.63 15.24
C LYS A 170 -19.78 -35.02 14.55
N PHE A 171 -20.47 -34.07 13.93
CA PHE A 171 -21.67 -34.38 13.15
C PHE A 171 -21.36 -35.29 11.96
N LEU A 172 -20.27 -34.99 11.19
CA LEU A 172 -19.83 -35.78 10.05
C LEU A 172 -19.40 -37.22 10.42
N THR A 173 -18.75 -37.35 11.58
CA THR A 173 -18.22 -38.68 12.02
C THR A 173 -19.26 -39.53 12.74
N SER A 174 -20.39 -38.97 13.16
CA SER A 174 -21.47 -39.70 13.84
C SER A 174 -22.10 -40.77 12.92
N SER A 175 -22.15 -42.00 13.41
CA SER A 175 -22.76 -43.14 12.68
C SER A 175 -24.21 -42.90 12.31
N SER A 176 -24.98 -42.20 13.17
CA SER A 176 -26.39 -41.86 12.93
C SER A 176 -26.59 -40.90 11.74
N ASN A 177 -25.61 -40.04 11.49
CA ASN A 177 -25.71 -38.95 10.49
C ASN A 177 -25.16 -39.37 9.11
N LYS A 178 -24.37 -40.46 9.04
CA LYS A 178 -23.72 -40.88 7.79
C LYS A 178 -24.70 -41.07 6.62
N LYS A 179 -25.91 -41.53 6.87
CA LYS A 179 -26.94 -41.76 5.83
C LYS A 179 -27.39 -40.46 5.16
N TYR A 180 -27.33 -39.31 5.87
CA TYR A 180 -27.78 -38.00 5.39
C TYR A 180 -26.71 -37.29 4.55
N ILE A 181 -25.43 -37.57 4.82
CA ILE A 181 -24.28 -36.84 4.28
C ILE A 181 -24.08 -37.21 2.82
N GLN A 182 -23.96 -36.19 1.96
CA GLN A 182 -23.62 -36.35 0.55
C GLN A 182 -22.09 -36.42 0.38
N GLU A 183 -21.36 -35.53 1.03
CA GLU A 183 -19.91 -35.48 1.01
C GLU A 183 -19.38 -35.23 2.43
N PHE A 184 -18.36 -36.01 2.84
CA PHE A 184 -17.78 -35.93 4.20
C PHE A 184 -16.75 -34.82 4.32
N LEU A 185 -17.20 -33.56 4.08
CA LEU A 185 -16.37 -32.35 4.19
C LEU A 185 -17.19 -31.19 4.75
N ILE A 186 -16.47 -30.24 5.34
CA ILE A 186 -17.04 -28.96 5.76
C ILE A 186 -16.78 -27.96 4.65
N SER A 187 -17.83 -27.33 4.15
CA SER A 187 -17.76 -26.27 3.15
C SER A 187 -18.06 -24.92 3.77
N LYS A 188 -17.81 -23.84 3.02
CA LYS A 188 -18.19 -22.48 3.40
C LYS A 188 -19.13 -21.89 2.34
N ARG A 189 -20.25 -21.29 2.79
CA ARG A 189 -21.20 -20.57 1.95
C ARG A 189 -21.56 -19.28 2.68
N ASP A 190 -21.45 -18.14 1.98
CA ASP A 190 -21.74 -16.81 2.55
C ASP A 190 -21.09 -16.61 3.93
N ASP A 191 -19.79 -16.95 4.04
CA ASP A 191 -18.99 -16.92 5.27
C ASP A 191 -19.48 -17.82 6.43
N ARG A 192 -20.47 -18.69 6.19
CA ARG A 192 -20.98 -19.65 7.16
C ARG A 192 -20.48 -21.07 6.83
N TYR A 193 -20.22 -21.86 7.86
CA TYR A 193 -19.78 -23.24 7.70
C TYR A 193 -20.98 -24.16 7.51
N VAL A 194 -20.95 -24.97 6.47
CA VAL A 194 -22.04 -25.86 6.06
C VAL A 194 -21.57 -27.28 5.80
N ILE A 195 -22.51 -28.22 5.89
CA ILE A 195 -22.32 -29.63 5.52
C ILE A 195 -23.16 -29.95 4.30
N PRO A 196 -22.59 -30.59 3.27
CA PRO A 196 -23.33 -31.11 2.12
C PRO A 196 -24.20 -32.30 2.50
N ILE A 197 -25.52 -32.15 2.47
CA ILE A 197 -26.51 -33.14 2.79
C ILE A 197 -27.25 -33.57 1.51
N LYS A 198 -27.61 -34.85 1.39
CA LYS A 198 -28.45 -35.34 0.30
C LYS A 198 -29.81 -34.64 0.34
N ALA A 199 -30.28 -34.11 -0.77
CA ALA A 199 -31.49 -33.28 -0.83
C ALA A 199 -32.74 -34.02 -0.30
N SER A 200 -32.79 -35.37 -0.45
CA SER A 200 -33.86 -36.23 0.08
C SER A 200 -33.99 -36.21 1.61
N TYR A 201 -32.90 -35.83 2.31
CA TYR A 201 -32.86 -35.82 3.78
C TYR A 201 -32.82 -34.41 4.36
N LYS A 202 -33.14 -33.37 3.58
CA LYS A 202 -33.01 -31.97 4.02
C LYS A 202 -33.88 -31.63 5.25
N HIS A 203 -34.98 -32.39 5.46
CA HIS A 203 -35.89 -32.22 6.59
C HIS A 203 -35.53 -33.07 7.82
N GLU A 204 -34.59 -34.00 7.67
CA GLU A 204 -34.11 -34.88 8.74
C GLU A 204 -32.95 -34.24 9.53
N VAL A 205 -32.33 -33.21 9.00
CA VAL A 205 -31.22 -32.48 9.62
C VAL A 205 -31.71 -31.13 10.04
N ASN A 206 -31.72 -30.90 11.36
CA ASN A 206 -32.06 -29.57 11.90
C ASN A 206 -30.97 -28.56 11.56
N GLY A 207 -31.37 -27.43 11.07
CA GLY A 207 -30.44 -26.35 10.65
C GLY A 207 -31.00 -25.47 9.55
N VAL A 208 -30.18 -24.55 9.09
CA VAL A 208 -30.53 -23.59 8.03
C VAL A 208 -29.93 -24.03 6.71
N VAL A 209 -30.76 -24.19 5.68
CA VAL A 209 -30.31 -24.41 4.29
C VAL A 209 -29.82 -23.07 3.73
N LEU A 210 -28.53 -22.98 3.41
CA LEU A 210 -27.92 -21.78 2.84
C LEU A 210 -27.82 -21.84 1.32
N ASP A 211 -27.65 -23.05 0.76
CA ASP A 211 -27.43 -23.20 -0.68
C ASP A 211 -27.91 -24.57 -1.16
N THR A 212 -28.10 -24.70 -2.47
CA THR A 212 -28.45 -25.96 -3.14
C THR A 212 -27.61 -26.13 -4.39
N SER A 213 -27.07 -27.32 -4.62
CA SER A 213 -26.30 -27.61 -5.82
C SER A 213 -27.11 -27.37 -7.11
N SER A 214 -26.47 -27.02 -8.19
CA SER A 214 -27.10 -26.73 -9.50
C SER A 214 -27.96 -27.87 -10.02
N LYS A 215 -27.65 -29.14 -9.67
CA LYS A 215 -28.42 -30.34 -10.01
C LYS A 215 -29.53 -30.65 -9.00
N GLY A 216 -29.66 -29.91 -7.91
CA GLY A 216 -30.67 -30.12 -6.87
C GLY A 216 -30.46 -31.31 -5.97
N ASN A 217 -29.39 -32.10 -6.15
CA ASN A 217 -29.17 -33.35 -5.41
C ASN A 217 -28.51 -33.16 -4.02
N THR A 218 -27.93 -31.99 -3.78
CA THR A 218 -27.22 -31.67 -2.54
C THR A 218 -27.74 -30.33 -2.00
N VAL A 219 -28.01 -30.28 -0.72
CA VAL A 219 -28.29 -29.07 0.03
C VAL A 219 -27.17 -28.79 1.01
N PHE A 220 -26.80 -27.53 1.13
CA PHE A 220 -25.76 -27.08 2.05
C PHE A 220 -26.43 -26.55 3.30
N ILE A 221 -26.34 -27.32 4.40
CA ILE A 221 -27.01 -27.00 5.66
C ILE A 221 -25.98 -26.54 6.69
N GLU A 222 -26.28 -25.46 7.38
CA GLU A 222 -25.65 -25.10 8.65
C GLU A 222 -26.45 -25.79 9.76
N PRO A 223 -25.91 -26.84 10.41
CA PRO A 223 -26.62 -27.54 11.50
C PRO A 223 -26.70 -26.67 12.75
N ASP A 224 -27.74 -26.85 13.56
CA ASP A 224 -27.96 -26.14 14.84
C ASP A 224 -26.85 -26.40 15.88
#